data_644f3d4013b5d3f10e7e7ec63455fb6a
#
_entry.id   644f3d4013b5d3f10e7e7ec63455fb6a
#
_cell.length_a   1.000
_cell.length_b   1.000
_cell.length_c   1.000
_cell.angle_alpha   90.00
_cell.angle_beta   90.00
_cell.angle_gamma   90.00
#
_symmetry.space_group_name_H-M   'P 1'
#
loop_
_entity.id
_entity.type
_entity.pdbx_description
1 polymer ?
#
loop_
_entity_poly.entity_id
_entity_poly.type
_entity_poly.pdbx_seq_one_letter_code
_entity_poly.pdbx_strand_id
1 'polypeptide(L)'
;MKKKVLISGLLAGALLLSGCVTKQKYAELEDSYRICSDNLAVLNQDNINTVNQNKQLEQQVEQLKAKTKQLSADTLTLSKKLAQSEKDLAKAIRDYDELLKQFAELNMSNNTQVNKLLSDIEKIKAQLNEREAEINQQRDELNLATMELSDKEARLGELQKILDQKDAEVRKLKETVSAALKGFEGSGLNVYEKNGKVYVSMEDKLLFSSGSWVINNDGMQAISKLAEVLEKDEDISVLIEGHTDNVPYKGAGQVKDNWDLSVLRATAVVKAILNNKNIAPSRLAASGRSEYFPIDSNDNAEARAKNRRTEIILTPKLDELFQIINQN
;
A
#
# COMPACT_ATOMS: atom_id res chain seq x y z
N MET A 1 20.92 -79.13 -30.49
CA MET A 1 21.08 -79.32 -31.95
C MET A 1 21.10 -77.92 -32.59
N LYS A 2 22.24 -77.68 -33.24
CA LYS A 2 22.40 -76.93 -34.52
C LYS A 2 21.83 -75.55 -34.52
N LYS A 3 22.52 -74.53 -34.75
CA LYS A 3 23.55 -74.04 -35.65
C LYS A 3 23.10 -72.59 -36.05
N LYS A 4 24.02 -71.64 -35.83
CA LYS A 4 24.66 -70.82 -36.90
C LYS A 4 23.74 -69.82 -37.61
N VAL A 5 24.05 -68.59 -37.92
CA VAL A 5 25.20 -67.90 -38.49
C VAL A 5 24.84 -66.38 -38.42
N LEU A 6 25.61 -65.46 -37.90
CA LEU A 6 26.63 -64.61 -38.54
C LEU A 6 26.12 -63.65 -39.65
N ILE A 7 26.53 -62.43 -39.50
CA ILE A 7 27.06 -61.49 -40.50
C ILE A 7 26.27 -60.23 -40.71
N SER A 8 26.96 -59.16 -40.31
CA SER A 8 27.27 -57.93 -41.04
C SER A 8 26.18 -56.91 -41.29
N GLY A 9 26.55 -55.76 -40.92
CA GLY A 9 26.06 -54.52 -41.50
C GLY A 9 26.48 -53.29 -40.72
N LEU A 10 27.73 -52.96 -40.93
CA LEU A 10 28.29 -51.65 -40.60
C LEU A 10 27.57 -50.59 -41.41
N LEU A 11 27.55 -49.39 -40.92
CA LEU A 11 27.18 -48.09 -41.48
C LEU A 11 25.76 -47.59 -41.19
N ALA A 12 25.72 -46.74 -40.23
CA ALA A 12 25.24 -45.33 -40.34
C ALA A 12 25.43 -44.66 -38.99
N GLY A 13 26.66 -44.29 -38.75
CA GLY A 13 26.95 -43.26 -37.78
C GLY A 13 26.56 -41.91 -38.29
N ALA A 14 26.44 -41.00 -37.39
CA ALA A 14 26.25 -39.58 -37.60
C ALA A 14 24.80 -39.15 -37.90
N LEU A 15 24.20 -38.63 -36.91
CA LEU A 15 23.40 -37.40 -36.87
C LEU A 15 22.46 -37.39 -35.66
N LEU A 16 23.00 -37.37 -34.46
CA LEU A 16 22.32 -36.86 -33.30
C LEU A 16 23.30 -36.10 -32.38
N LEU A 17 23.90 -35.06 -32.99
CA LEU A 17 24.62 -34.02 -32.25
C LEU A 17 23.93 -32.70 -32.52
N SER A 18 22.77 -32.53 -31.99
CA SER A 18 22.18 -31.21 -31.96
C SER A 18 21.36 -31.10 -30.68
N GLY A 19 21.92 -30.45 -29.70
CA GLY A 19 21.19 -30.09 -28.52
C GLY A 19 21.86 -30.31 -27.15
N CYS A 20 23.15 -30.60 -27.13
CA CYS A 20 23.86 -30.48 -25.85
C CYS A 20 24.11 -29.00 -25.58
N VAL A 21 23.24 -28.44 -24.80
CA VAL A 21 23.57 -27.18 -24.10
C VAL A 21 24.86 -27.45 -23.35
N THR A 22 25.92 -26.70 -23.67
CA THR A 22 27.21 -26.88 -22.98
C THR A 22 27.00 -26.76 -21.47
N LYS A 23 27.70 -27.56 -20.68
CA LYS A 23 27.66 -27.56 -19.20
C LYS A 23 27.77 -26.12 -18.65
N GLN A 24 28.43 -25.26 -19.39
CA GLN A 24 28.61 -23.85 -19.05
C GLN A 24 27.32 -23.05 -19.23
N LYS A 25 26.58 -23.24 -20.34
CA LYS A 25 25.26 -22.60 -20.54
C LYS A 25 24.22 -23.10 -19.54
N TYR A 26 24.34 -24.36 -19.11
CA TYR A 26 23.47 -24.92 -18.09
C TYR A 26 23.78 -24.31 -16.74
N ALA A 27 25.06 -24.17 -16.38
CA ALA A 27 25.47 -23.48 -15.14
C ALA A 27 25.10 -21.98 -15.14
N GLU A 28 25.27 -21.30 -16.26
CA GLU A 28 24.83 -19.89 -16.40
C GLU A 28 23.31 -19.74 -16.28
N LEU A 29 22.55 -20.72 -16.80
CA LEU A 29 21.08 -20.71 -16.67
C LEU A 29 20.65 -21.05 -15.24
N GLU A 30 21.32 -21.98 -14.60
CA GLU A 30 21.06 -22.36 -13.20
C GLU A 30 21.39 -21.21 -12.25
N ASP A 31 22.47 -20.50 -12.48
CA ASP A 31 22.85 -19.31 -11.70
C ASP A 31 21.88 -18.15 -11.94
N SER A 32 21.47 -17.95 -13.19
CA SER A 32 20.43 -16.95 -13.54
C SER A 32 19.06 -17.31 -12.92
N TYR A 33 18.72 -18.60 -12.89
CA TYR A 33 17.49 -19.08 -12.23
C TYR A 33 17.56 -18.86 -10.73
N ARG A 34 18.70 -19.16 -10.10
CA ARG A 34 18.92 -18.93 -8.66
C ARG A 34 18.81 -17.45 -8.31
N ILE A 35 19.49 -16.59 -9.06
CA ILE A 35 19.42 -15.13 -8.87
C ILE A 35 17.98 -14.62 -9.05
N CYS A 36 17.27 -15.12 -10.04
CA CYS A 36 15.86 -14.76 -10.27
C CYS A 36 14.97 -15.24 -9.12
N SER A 37 15.21 -16.44 -8.61
CA SER A 37 14.48 -17.01 -7.46
C SER A 37 14.74 -16.21 -6.18
N ASP A 38 16.00 -15.84 -5.92
CA ASP A 38 16.38 -15.05 -4.76
C ASP A 38 15.78 -13.64 -4.83
N ASN A 39 15.84 -12.99 -5.99
CA ASN A 39 15.21 -11.69 -6.21
C ASN A 39 13.68 -11.75 -6.04
N LEU A 40 13.07 -12.85 -6.50
CA LEU A 40 11.64 -13.09 -6.29
C LEU A 40 11.29 -13.22 -4.80
N ALA A 41 12.11 -13.94 -4.05
CA ALA A 41 11.89 -14.10 -2.60
C ALA A 41 11.99 -12.74 -1.88
N VAL A 42 13.00 -11.94 -2.24
CA VAL A 42 13.17 -10.58 -1.69
C VAL A 42 11.96 -9.71 -2.04
N LEU A 43 11.56 -9.70 -3.31
CA LEU A 43 10.44 -8.85 -3.76
C LEU A 43 9.09 -9.27 -3.15
N ASN A 44 8.88 -10.59 -2.98
CA ASN A 44 7.70 -11.08 -2.25
C ASN A 44 7.71 -10.63 -0.79
N GLN A 45 8.90 -10.67 -0.15
CA GLN A 45 9.03 -10.18 1.21
C GLN A 45 8.76 -8.67 1.30
N ASP A 46 9.30 -7.89 0.38
CA ASP A 46 9.09 -6.45 0.31
C ASP A 46 7.62 -6.10 0.03
N ASN A 47 6.96 -6.88 -0.83
CA ASN A 47 5.53 -6.71 -1.08
C ASN A 47 4.69 -7.01 0.18
N ILE A 48 5.01 -8.09 0.89
CA ILE A 48 4.36 -8.42 2.17
C ILE A 48 4.60 -7.30 3.19
N ASN A 49 5.83 -6.80 3.28
CA ASN A 49 6.19 -5.71 4.18
C ASN A 49 5.41 -4.44 3.82
N THR A 50 5.37 -4.08 2.54
CA THR A 50 4.63 -2.91 2.05
C THR A 50 3.13 -3.01 2.32
N VAL A 51 2.52 -4.17 2.06
CA VAL A 51 1.09 -4.40 2.36
C VAL A 51 0.82 -4.30 3.86
N ASN A 52 1.73 -4.85 4.69
CA ASN A 52 1.59 -4.75 6.14
C ASN A 52 1.76 -3.30 6.63
N GLN A 53 2.70 -2.56 6.06
CA GLN A 53 2.90 -1.14 6.36
C GLN A 53 1.68 -0.32 5.96
N ASN A 54 1.13 -0.53 4.75
CA ASN A 54 -0.10 0.14 4.32
C ASN A 54 -1.26 -0.13 5.27
N LYS A 55 -1.45 -1.38 5.68
CA LYS A 55 -2.47 -1.74 6.67
C LYS A 55 -2.24 -1.07 8.02
N GLN A 56 -0.99 -0.97 8.47
CA GLN A 56 -0.64 -0.25 9.69
C GLN A 56 -0.93 1.25 9.58
N LEU A 57 -0.60 1.84 8.43
CA LEU A 57 -0.88 3.25 8.15
C LEU A 57 -2.38 3.54 8.10
N GLU A 58 -3.16 2.71 7.44
CA GLU A 58 -4.63 2.82 7.46
C GLU A 58 -5.17 2.78 8.89
N GLN A 59 -4.65 1.87 9.72
CA GLN A 59 -5.02 1.80 11.14
C GLN A 59 -4.63 3.07 11.89
N GLN A 60 -3.42 3.61 11.64
CA GLN A 60 -2.97 4.86 12.26
C GLN A 60 -3.82 6.05 11.82
N VAL A 61 -4.17 6.15 10.55
CA VAL A 61 -5.07 7.20 10.02
C VAL A 61 -6.43 7.14 10.72
N GLU A 62 -7.02 5.95 10.87
CA GLU A 62 -8.29 5.79 11.58
C GLU A 62 -8.16 6.12 13.08
N GLN A 63 -7.06 5.73 13.72
CA GLN A 63 -6.80 6.10 15.10
C GLN A 63 -6.62 7.61 15.27
N LEU A 64 -5.89 8.26 14.37
CA LEU A 64 -5.70 9.72 14.38
C LEU A 64 -7.02 10.45 14.16
N LYS A 65 -7.85 10.01 13.21
CA LYS A 65 -9.20 10.56 13.01
C LYS A 65 -10.07 10.43 14.25
N ALA A 66 -10.06 9.24 14.89
CA ALA A 66 -10.79 9.02 16.14
C ALA A 66 -10.29 9.93 17.25
N LYS A 67 -8.97 10.07 17.40
CA LYS A 67 -8.33 10.93 18.40
C LYS A 67 -8.61 12.41 18.13
N THR A 68 -8.59 12.86 16.88
CA THR A 68 -8.95 14.24 16.51
C THR A 68 -10.41 14.54 16.86
N LYS A 69 -11.32 13.62 16.55
CA LYS A 69 -12.73 13.74 16.92
C LYS A 69 -12.91 13.80 18.44
N GLN A 70 -12.16 12.98 19.17
CA GLN A 70 -12.16 12.99 20.63
C GLN A 70 -11.65 14.33 21.18
N LEU A 71 -10.49 14.79 20.73
CA LEU A 71 -9.89 16.07 21.14
C LEU A 71 -10.81 17.25 20.83
N SER A 72 -11.49 17.25 19.69
CA SER A 72 -12.47 18.28 19.35
C SER A 72 -13.65 18.30 20.32
N ALA A 73 -14.17 17.13 20.70
CA ALA A 73 -15.22 16.99 21.71
C ALA A 73 -14.76 17.43 23.11
N ASP A 74 -13.53 17.07 23.48
CA ASP A 74 -12.93 17.46 24.76
C ASP A 74 -12.69 18.98 24.81
N THR A 75 -12.18 19.57 23.74
CA THR A 75 -12.00 21.02 23.59
C THR A 75 -13.33 21.78 23.74
N LEU A 76 -14.40 21.28 23.11
CA LEU A 76 -15.74 21.87 23.25
C LEU A 76 -16.25 21.75 24.70
N THR A 77 -15.98 20.61 25.34
CA THR A 77 -16.38 20.35 26.73
C THR A 77 -15.63 21.27 27.69
N LEU A 78 -14.31 21.38 27.50
CA LEU A 78 -13.45 22.28 28.30
C LEU A 78 -13.86 23.75 28.12
N SER A 79 -14.12 24.17 26.89
CA SER A 79 -14.61 25.54 26.59
C SER A 79 -15.93 25.84 27.32
N LYS A 80 -16.88 24.90 27.35
CA LYS A 80 -18.14 25.05 28.11
C LYS A 80 -17.89 25.12 29.61
N LYS A 81 -16.99 24.29 30.12
CA LYS A 81 -16.62 24.32 31.56
C LYS A 81 -15.94 25.63 31.93
N LEU A 82 -15.03 26.12 31.08
CA LEU A 82 -14.37 27.41 31.28
C LEU A 82 -15.40 28.55 31.33
N ALA A 83 -16.29 28.63 30.34
CA ALA A 83 -17.34 29.64 30.31
C ALA A 83 -18.28 29.57 31.54
N GLN A 84 -18.57 28.39 32.03
CA GLN A 84 -19.34 28.21 33.25
C GLN A 84 -18.56 28.70 34.50
N SER A 85 -17.28 28.32 34.62
CA SER A 85 -16.41 28.75 35.70
C SER A 85 -16.21 30.27 35.71
N GLU A 86 -16.10 30.89 34.55
CA GLU A 86 -16.02 32.36 34.42
C GLU A 86 -17.32 33.05 34.90
N LYS A 87 -18.49 32.45 34.60
CA LYS A 87 -19.78 32.95 35.15
C LYS A 87 -19.86 32.78 36.65
N ASP A 88 -19.40 31.63 37.16
CA ASP A 88 -19.41 31.37 38.59
C ASP A 88 -18.47 32.32 39.34
N LEU A 89 -17.28 32.58 38.75
CA LEU A 89 -16.34 33.59 39.27
C LEU A 89 -16.97 34.99 39.28
N ALA A 90 -17.57 35.41 38.16
CA ALA A 90 -18.22 36.70 38.06
C ALA A 90 -19.39 36.85 39.04
N LYS A 91 -20.09 35.73 39.35
CA LYS A 91 -21.12 35.71 40.39
C LYS A 91 -20.50 35.87 41.79
N ALA A 92 -19.44 35.08 42.08
CA ALA A 92 -18.75 35.15 43.36
C ALA A 92 -18.14 36.53 43.65
N ILE A 93 -17.63 37.22 42.60
CA ILE A 93 -17.13 38.60 42.72
C ILE A 93 -18.29 39.55 43.11
N ARG A 94 -19.45 39.44 42.47
CA ARG A 94 -20.62 40.25 42.78
C ARG A 94 -21.10 39.97 44.23
N ASP A 95 -21.18 38.70 44.62
CA ASP A 95 -21.58 38.30 45.97
C ASP A 95 -20.58 38.82 46.98
N TYR A 96 -19.30 38.88 46.67
CA TYR A 96 -18.25 39.48 47.52
C TYR A 96 -18.43 40.99 47.65
N ASP A 97 -18.66 41.71 46.53
CA ASP A 97 -18.89 43.16 46.53
C ASP A 97 -20.18 43.53 47.34
N GLU A 98 -21.24 42.72 47.18
CA GLU A 98 -22.44 42.87 47.94
C GLU A 98 -22.20 42.65 49.42
N LEU A 99 -21.40 41.63 49.81
CA LEU A 99 -21.03 41.35 51.18
C LEU A 99 -20.18 42.50 51.77
N LEU A 100 -19.29 43.11 50.98
CA LEU A 100 -18.53 44.30 51.37
C LEU A 100 -19.41 45.49 51.66
N LYS A 101 -20.46 45.74 50.86
CA LYS A 101 -21.45 46.77 51.14
C LYS A 101 -22.24 46.54 52.39
N GLN A 102 -22.74 45.30 52.57
CA GLN A 102 -23.44 44.90 53.81
C GLN A 102 -22.53 45.03 55.04
N PHE A 103 -21.23 44.68 54.90
CA PHE A 103 -20.26 44.90 55.95
C PHE A 103 -20.07 46.38 56.29
N ALA A 104 -19.98 47.22 55.28
CA ALA A 104 -19.88 48.70 55.48
C ALA A 104 -21.12 49.28 56.20
N GLU A 105 -22.31 48.80 55.91
CA GLU A 105 -23.57 49.21 56.56
C GLU A 105 -23.70 48.66 57.98
N LEU A 106 -23.25 47.41 58.22
CA LEU A 106 -23.34 46.74 59.53
C LEU A 106 -22.25 47.17 60.51
N ASN A 107 -21.14 47.73 60.03
CA ASN A 107 -20.05 48.24 60.88
C ASN A 107 -20.54 49.36 61.82
N MET A 108 -21.75 49.85 61.60
CA MET A 108 -22.39 50.84 62.52
C MET A 108 -23.18 50.23 63.63
N SER A 109 -23.44 48.93 63.73
CA SER A 109 -24.44 48.49 64.78
C SER A 109 -24.19 47.18 65.57
N ASN A 110 -23.25 46.27 65.28
CA ASN A 110 -23.06 45.09 66.18
C ASN A 110 -21.78 44.29 65.92
N ASN A 111 -20.87 44.23 66.94
CA ASN A 111 -19.56 43.53 66.91
C ASN A 111 -19.62 42.01 66.60
N THR A 112 -20.69 41.34 66.97
CA THR A 112 -20.82 39.86 66.84
C THR A 112 -21.20 39.51 65.40
N GLN A 113 -22.02 40.28 64.74
CA GLN A 113 -22.39 40.09 63.32
C GLN A 113 -21.23 40.50 62.37
N VAL A 114 -20.47 41.54 62.71
CA VAL A 114 -19.27 41.99 62.02
C VAL A 114 -18.22 40.89 61.95
N ASN A 115 -17.96 40.20 63.11
CA ASN A 115 -16.98 39.10 63.15
C ASN A 115 -17.40 37.91 62.29
N LYS A 116 -18.69 37.59 62.22
CA LYS A 116 -19.23 36.54 61.37
C LYS A 116 -19.09 36.89 59.87
N LEU A 117 -19.46 38.13 59.51
CA LEU A 117 -19.32 38.63 58.15
C LEU A 117 -17.87 38.69 57.66
N LEU A 118 -16.93 39.08 58.57
CA LEU A 118 -15.49 39.04 58.29
C LEU A 118 -15.04 37.61 57.92
N SER A 119 -15.46 36.61 58.73
CA SER A 119 -15.17 35.20 58.47
C SER A 119 -15.72 34.73 57.11
N ASP A 120 -16.97 35.18 56.80
CA ASP A 120 -17.61 34.80 55.50
C ASP A 120 -16.93 35.50 54.29
N ILE A 121 -16.50 36.77 54.48
CA ILE A 121 -15.67 37.47 53.47
C ILE A 121 -14.34 36.76 53.24
N GLU A 122 -13.63 36.33 54.28
CA GLU A 122 -12.39 35.58 54.15
C GLU A 122 -12.57 34.24 53.43
N LYS A 123 -13.68 33.52 53.75
CA LYS A 123 -14.02 32.28 52.99
C LYS A 123 -14.30 32.52 51.52
N ILE A 124 -15.12 33.54 51.21
CA ILE A 124 -15.42 33.88 49.80
C ILE A 124 -14.16 34.30 49.06
N LYS A 125 -13.26 35.08 49.73
CA LYS A 125 -11.99 35.47 49.16
C LYS A 125 -11.09 34.25 48.88
N ALA A 126 -11.02 33.30 49.81
CA ALA A 126 -10.29 32.05 49.61
C ALA A 126 -10.85 31.23 48.43
N GLN A 127 -12.19 31.12 48.35
CA GLN A 127 -12.85 30.43 47.21
C GLN A 127 -12.62 31.14 45.88
N LEU A 128 -12.58 32.48 45.84
CA LEU A 128 -12.26 33.23 44.67
C LEU A 128 -10.85 32.94 44.15
N ASN A 129 -9.86 32.96 45.06
CA ASN A 129 -8.48 32.65 44.72
C ASN A 129 -8.32 31.21 44.19
N GLU A 130 -9.02 30.27 44.81
CA GLU A 130 -9.03 28.87 44.36
C GLU A 130 -9.65 28.72 42.97
N ARG A 131 -10.77 29.39 42.71
CA ARG A 131 -11.44 29.40 41.37
C ARG A 131 -10.61 30.08 40.34
N GLU A 132 -9.93 31.17 40.67
CA GLU A 132 -9.02 31.83 39.73
C GLU A 132 -7.84 30.94 39.35
N ALA A 133 -7.27 30.19 40.32
CA ALA A 133 -6.21 29.22 40.02
C ALA A 133 -6.72 28.08 39.12
N GLU A 134 -7.91 27.53 39.41
CA GLU A 134 -8.54 26.49 38.57
C GLU A 134 -8.78 26.99 37.12
N ILE A 135 -9.29 28.21 36.97
CA ILE A 135 -9.54 28.80 35.64
C ILE A 135 -8.23 28.95 34.85
N ASN A 136 -7.17 29.44 35.50
CA ASN A 136 -5.89 29.59 34.87
C ASN A 136 -5.32 28.25 34.42
N GLN A 137 -5.39 27.21 35.27
CA GLN A 137 -4.99 25.87 34.89
C GLN A 137 -5.79 25.32 33.70
N GLN A 138 -7.12 25.45 33.73
CA GLN A 138 -7.99 24.99 32.62
C GLN A 138 -7.72 25.76 31.32
N ARG A 139 -7.37 27.06 31.42
CA ARG A 139 -6.99 27.85 30.25
C ARG A 139 -5.69 27.34 29.61
N ASP A 140 -4.71 27.03 30.45
CA ASP A 140 -3.41 26.49 29.96
C ASP A 140 -3.61 25.10 29.32
N GLU A 141 -4.38 24.22 29.94
CA GLU A 141 -4.74 22.92 29.37
C GLU A 141 -5.49 23.05 28.04
N LEU A 142 -6.44 23.97 27.93
CA LEU A 142 -7.19 24.26 26.71
C LEU A 142 -6.26 24.78 25.59
N ASN A 143 -5.34 25.67 25.93
CA ASN A 143 -4.36 26.19 24.95
C ASN A 143 -3.47 25.07 24.41
N LEU A 144 -2.95 24.21 25.28
CA LEU A 144 -2.14 23.05 24.85
C LEU A 144 -2.93 22.10 23.96
N ALA A 145 -4.16 21.76 24.34
CA ALA A 145 -5.03 20.89 23.55
C ALA A 145 -5.37 21.50 22.19
N THR A 146 -5.57 22.82 22.14
CA THR A 146 -5.86 23.52 20.86
C THR A 146 -4.63 23.54 19.94
N MET A 147 -3.44 23.72 20.49
CA MET A 147 -2.19 23.67 19.70
C MET A 147 -1.97 22.25 19.16
N GLU A 148 -2.15 21.20 19.97
CA GLU A 148 -2.01 19.80 19.55
C GLU A 148 -3.05 19.45 18.46
N LEU A 149 -4.29 19.93 18.59
CA LEU A 149 -5.33 19.73 17.59
C LEU A 149 -4.95 20.37 16.25
N SER A 150 -4.51 21.62 16.28
CA SER A 150 -4.08 22.35 15.08
C SER A 150 -2.93 21.65 14.34
N ASP A 151 -1.95 21.13 15.08
CA ASP A 151 -0.83 20.39 14.51
C ASP A 151 -1.31 19.10 13.82
N LYS A 152 -2.18 18.35 14.49
CA LYS A 152 -2.76 17.12 13.92
C LYS A 152 -3.65 17.38 12.70
N GLU A 153 -4.42 18.46 12.70
CA GLU A 153 -5.22 18.85 11.53
C GLU A 153 -4.34 19.23 10.33
N ALA A 154 -3.26 19.96 10.57
CA ALA A 154 -2.30 20.32 9.53
C ALA A 154 -1.66 19.05 8.93
N ARG A 155 -1.24 18.10 9.79
CA ARG A 155 -0.65 16.84 9.35
C ARG A 155 -1.64 15.95 8.59
N LEU A 156 -2.89 15.88 9.03
CA LEU A 156 -3.95 15.17 8.29
C LEU A 156 -4.18 15.79 6.90
N GLY A 157 -4.18 17.12 6.82
CA GLY A 157 -4.28 17.83 5.54
C GLY A 157 -3.14 17.51 4.57
N GLU A 158 -1.92 17.43 5.09
CA GLU A 158 -0.74 17.05 4.30
C GLU A 158 -0.82 15.60 3.80
N LEU A 159 -1.14 14.66 4.70
CA LEU A 159 -1.32 13.25 4.32
C LEU A 159 -2.42 13.05 3.29
N GLN A 160 -3.55 13.75 3.44
CA GLN A 160 -4.64 13.69 2.47
C GLN A 160 -4.19 14.19 1.09
N LYS A 161 -3.47 15.31 1.05
CA LYS A 161 -2.93 15.87 -0.20
C LYS A 161 -2.00 14.88 -0.92
N ILE A 162 -1.14 14.19 -0.16
CA ILE A 162 -0.22 13.19 -0.73
C ILE A 162 -1.00 11.99 -1.27
N LEU A 163 -2.02 11.51 -0.54
CA LEU A 163 -2.88 10.43 -1.02
C LEU A 163 -3.60 10.82 -2.31
N ASP A 164 -4.18 12.01 -2.37
CA ASP A 164 -4.86 12.51 -3.56
C ASP A 164 -3.90 12.64 -4.77
N GLN A 165 -2.67 13.07 -4.53
CA GLN A 165 -1.62 13.11 -5.55
C GLN A 165 -1.27 11.71 -6.06
N LYS A 166 -1.08 10.73 -5.16
CA LYS A 166 -0.77 9.34 -5.53
C LYS A 166 -1.92 8.68 -6.29
N ASP A 167 -3.16 8.90 -5.87
CA ASP A 167 -4.33 8.41 -6.61
C ASP A 167 -4.43 9.03 -8.01
N ALA A 168 -4.05 10.30 -8.15
CA ALA A 168 -3.98 10.97 -9.45
C ALA A 168 -2.87 10.38 -10.34
N GLU A 169 -1.68 10.10 -9.79
CA GLU A 169 -0.58 9.45 -10.51
C GLU A 169 -0.97 8.05 -11.00
N VAL A 170 -1.59 7.23 -10.14
CA VAL A 170 -2.05 5.89 -10.49
C VAL A 170 -3.11 5.95 -11.60
N ARG A 171 -4.07 6.87 -11.49
CA ARG A 171 -5.09 7.09 -12.54
C ARG A 171 -4.46 7.50 -13.87
N LYS A 172 -3.54 8.47 -13.85
CA LYS A 172 -2.80 8.91 -15.03
C LYS A 172 -1.99 7.77 -15.66
N LEU A 173 -1.31 6.95 -14.83
CA LEU A 173 -0.59 5.78 -15.29
C LEU A 173 -1.54 4.79 -15.97
N LYS A 174 -2.67 4.48 -15.32
CA LYS A 174 -3.71 3.62 -15.90
C LYS A 174 -4.20 4.12 -17.26
N GLU A 175 -4.52 5.41 -17.36
CA GLU A 175 -4.95 6.03 -18.63
C GLU A 175 -3.88 5.94 -19.71
N THR A 176 -2.62 6.22 -19.37
CA THR A 176 -1.48 6.15 -20.30
C THR A 176 -1.28 4.72 -20.81
N VAL A 177 -1.32 3.74 -19.90
CA VAL A 177 -1.17 2.32 -20.24
C VAL A 177 -2.36 1.85 -21.08
N SER A 178 -3.59 2.19 -20.69
CA SER A 178 -4.80 1.85 -21.47
C SER A 178 -4.77 2.44 -22.86
N ALA A 179 -4.35 3.70 -23.00
CA ALA A 179 -4.22 4.35 -24.30
C ALA A 179 -3.17 3.66 -25.19
N ALA A 180 -2.01 3.27 -24.63
CA ALA A 180 -0.95 2.57 -25.36
C ALA A 180 -1.38 1.16 -25.80
N LEU A 181 -2.24 0.50 -25.03
CA LEU A 181 -2.69 -0.89 -25.25
C LEU A 181 -4.08 -1.00 -25.86
N LYS A 182 -4.70 0.12 -26.25
CA LYS A 182 -6.07 0.17 -26.79
C LYS A 182 -6.31 -0.76 -27.98
N GLY A 183 -5.30 -1.01 -28.82
CA GLY A 183 -5.40 -1.91 -29.96
C GLY A 183 -5.52 -3.40 -29.59
N PHE A 184 -5.29 -3.77 -28.33
CA PHE A 184 -5.34 -5.14 -27.83
C PHE A 184 -6.56 -5.40 -26.92
N GLU A 185 -7.39 -4.39 -26.68
CA GLU A 185 -8.66 -4.53 -25.96
C GLU A 185 -9.59 -5.50 -26.72
N GLY A 186 -10.22 -6.42 -26.00
CA GLY A 186 -11.05 -7.46 -26.60
C GLY A 186 -10.30 -8.72 -27.06
N SER A 187 -8.95 -8.69 -27.10
CA SER A 187 -8.11 -9.86 -27.40
C SER A 187 -7.66 -10.61 -26.13
N GLY A 188 -8.26 -10.32 -24.97
CA GLY A 188 -7.87 -10.89 -23.68
C GLY A 188 -6.88 -10.03 -22.90
N LEU A 189 -6.81 -8.72 -23.22
CA LEU A 189 -6.06 -7.73 -22.44
C LEU A 189 -7.03 -6.85 -21.66
N ASN A 190 -6.75 -6.64 -20.38
CA ASN A 190 -7.52 -5.77 -19.50
C ASN A 190 -6.58 -4.94 -18.63
N VAL A 191 -6.86 -3.63 -18.50
CA VAL A 191 -6.11 -2.70 -17.66
C VAL A 191 -7.03 -2.20 -16.55
N TYR A 192 -6.67 -2.46 -15.30
CA TYR A 192 -7.44 -2.04 -14.15
C TYR A 192 -6.56 -1.55 -13.01
N GLU A 193 -7.17 -0.81 -12.10
CA GLU A 193 -6.53 -0.28 -10.90
C GLU A 193 -7.00 -1.08 -9.68
N LYS A 194 -6.08 -1.39 -8.80
CA LYS A 194 -6.37 -2.06 -7.52
C LYS A 194 -5.29 -1.74 -6.50
N ASN A 195 -5.69 -1.28 -5.32
CA ASN A 195 -4.78 -1.01 -4.19
C ASN A 195 -3.60 -0.08 -4.55
N GLY A 196 -3.87 1.02 -5.26
CA GLY A 196 -2.85 1.99 -5.64
C GLY A 196 -1.83 1.47 -6.67
N LYS A 197 -2.18 0.42 -7.43
CA LYS A 197 -1.36 -0.17 -8.48
C LYS A 197 -2.15 -0.34 -9.75
N VAL A 198 -1.49 -0.28 -10.89
CA VAL A 198 -2.10 -0.56 -12.19
C VAL A 198 -1.75 -1.98 -12.62
N TYR A 199 -2.77 -2.74 -12.95
CA TYR A 199 -2.66 -4.12 -13.40
C TYR A 199 -2.94 -4.17 -14.89
N VAL A 200 -2.02 -4.75 -15.65
CA VAL A 200 -2.22 -5.12 -17.06
C VAL A 200 -2.33 -6.64 -17.09
N SER A 201 -3.55 -7.13 -17.16
CA SER A 201 -3.86 -8.57 -17.25
C SER A 201 -3.94 -8.98 -18.70
N MET A 202 -3.16 -9.97 -19.10
CA MET A 202 -3.12 -10.52 -20.44
C MET A 202 -3.43 -12.01 -20.38
N GLU A 203 -4.49 -12.44 -21.07
CA GLU A 203 -4.79 -13.87 -21.19
C GLU A 203 -3.66 -14.60 -21.94
N ASP A 204 -3.42 -15.83 -21.58
CA ASP A 204 -2.40 -16.69 -22.19
C ASP A 204 -2.46 -16.72 -23.71
N LYS A 205 -3.67 -16.81 -24.28
CA LYS A 205 -3.86 -16.86 -25.75
C LYS A 205 -3.30 -15.63 -26.50
N LEU A 206 -3.25 -14.49 -25.83
CA LEU A 206 -2.64 -13.26 -26.39
C LEU A 206 -1.12 -13.34 -26.39
N LEU A 207 -0.54 -13.93 -25.36
CA LEU A 207 0.92 -13.94 -25.17
C LEU A 207 1.60 -15.19 -25.72
N PHE A 208 0.98 -16.37 -25.53
CA PHE A 208 1.63 -17.65 -25.75
C PHE A 208 0.74 -18.61 -26.54
N SER A 209 1.36 -19.55 -27.21
CA SER A 209 0.67 -20.76 -27.68
C SER A 209 0.39 -21.71 -26.50
N SER A 210 -0.60 -22.58 -26.65
CA SER A 210 -1.01 -23.52 -25.60
C SER A 210 0.16 -24.34 -25.05
N GLY A 211 0.33 -24.30 -23.73
CA GLY A 211 1.42 -25.01 -23.04
C GLY A 211 2.82 -24.43 -23.27
N SER A 212 2.92 -23.31 -23.99
CA SER A 212 4.20 -22.64 -24.30
C SER A 212 4.47 -21.47 -23.35
N TRP A 213 5.74 -21.10 -23.27
CA TRP A 213 6.22 -19.85 -22.66
C TRP A 213 6.97 -18.98 -23.67
N VAL A 214 6.92 -19.34 -24.97
CA VAL A 214 7.48 -18.53 -26.06
C VAL A 214 6.41 -17.52 -26.46
N ILE A 215 6.77 -16.23 -26.38
CA ILE A 215 5.85 -15.14 -26.67
C ILE A 215 5.60 -15.10 -28.19
N ASN A 216 4.35 -15.01 -28.59
CA ASN A 216 3.93 -14.87 -29.98
C ASN A 216 4.05 -13.40 -30.46
N ASN A 217 3.77 -13.16 -31.74
CA ASN A 217 3.93 -11.82 -32.32
C ASN A 217 2.98 -10.77 -31.70
N ASP A 218 1.74 -11.14 -31.42
CA ASP A 218 0.75 -10.20 -30.85
C ASP A 218 1.12 -9.85 -29.41
N GLY A 219 1.54 -10.85 -28.64
CA GLY A 219 2.08 -10.64 -27.29
C GLY A 219 3.34 -9.77 -27.30
N MET A 220 4.25 -9.99 -28.25
CA MET A 220 5.45 -9.17 -28.37
C MET A 220 5.13 -7.71 -28.71
N GLN A 221 4.14 -7.47 -29.57
CA GLN A 221 3.69 -6.11 -29.89
C GLN A 221 3.06 -5.44 -28.67
N ALA A 222 2.18 -6.13 -27.93
CA ALA A 222 1.58 -5.59 -26.72
C ALA A 222 2.63 -5.24 -25.65
N ILE A 223 3.59 -6.15 -25.43
CA ILE A 223 4.69 -5.92 -24.48
C ILE A 223 5.59 -4.76 -24.94
N SER A 224 5.88 -4.65 -26.22
CA SER A 224 6.67 -3.53 -26.78
C SER A 224 5.98 -2.19 -26.54
N LYS A 225 4.66 -2.10 -26.71
CA LYS A 225 3.89 -0.89 -26.41
C LYS A 225 3.91 -0.53 -24.93
N LEU A 226 3.81 -1.53 -24.07
CA LEU A 226 3.96 -1.32 -22.64
C LEU A 226 5.37 -0.86 -22.27
N ALA A 227 6.41 -1.44 -22.89
CA ALA A 227 7.80 -1.06 -22.68
C ALA A 227 8.06 0.40 -23.07
N GLU A 228 7.43 0.91 -24.15
CA GLU A 228 7.49 2.33 -24.53
C GLU A 228 6.91 3.26 -23.44
N VAL A 229 5.91 2.82 -22.69
CA VAL A 229 5.35 3.56 -21.53
C VAL A 229 6.32 3.53 -20.36
N LEU A 230 6.87 2.35 -20.05
CA LEU A 230 7.80 2.15 -18.92
C LEU A 230 9.14 2.86 -19.12
N GLU A 231 9.57 3.06 -20.35
CA GLU A 231 10.75 3.85 -20.69
C GLU A 231 10.59 5.33 -20.34
N LYS A 232 9.37 5.87 -20.48
CA LYS A 232 9.08 7.29 -20.23
C LYS A 232 8.93 7.64 -18.75
N ASP A 233 8.70 6.64 -17.93
CA ASP A 233 8.47 6.81 -16.49
C ASP A 233 9.38 5.85 -15.73
N GLU A 234 10.50 6.37 -15.21
CA GLU A 234 11.51 5.59 -14.51
C GLU A 234 11.11 5.21 -13.08
N ASP A 235 10.10 5.88 -12.52
CA ASP A 235 9.68 5.70 -11.13
C ASP A 235 8.62 4.59 -10.93
N ILE A 236 8.42 3.77 -11.95
CA ILE A 236 7.52 2.62 -11.89
C ILE A 236 8.31 1.34 -11.63
N SER A 237 8.00 0.63 -10.54
CA SER A 237 8.42 -0.75 -10.33
C SER A 237 7.43 -1.71 -10.99
N VAL A 238 7.92 -2.76 -11.61
CA VAL A 238 7.13 -3.69 -12.41
C VAL A 238 7.30 -5.11 -11.88
N LEU A 239 6.22 -5.71 -11.43
CA LEU A 239 6.16 -7.12 -11.07
C LEU A 239 5.34 -7.86 -12.12
N ILE A 240 5.89 -8.91 -12.71
CA ILE A 240 5.19 -9.77 -13.65
C ILE A 240 4.79 -11.05 -12.92
N GLU A 241 3.49 -11.32 -12.84
CA GLU A 241 2.96 -12.54 -12.22
C GLU A 241 2.33 -13.45 -13.27
N GLY A 242 2.84 -14.68 -13.39
CA GLY A 242 2.23 -15.72 -14.21
C GLY A 242 1.22 -16.54 -13.42
N HIS A 243 0.07 -16.83 -14.02
CA HIS A 243 -0.99 -17.65 -13.44
C HIS A 243 -1.40 -18.76 -14.41
N THR A 244 -1.79 -19.89 -13.87
CA THR A 244 -2.36 -21.01 -14.63
C THR A 244 -3.80 -21.27 -14.19
N ASP A 245 -4.48 -22.12 -14.90
CA ASP A 245 -5.69 -22.79 -14.41
C ASP A 245 -5.34 -23.99 -13.53
N ASN A 246 -6.35 -24.71 -13.06
CA ASN A 246 -6.20 -25.90 -12.21
C ASN A 246 -5.91 -27.20 -12.99
N VAL A 247 -5.74 -27.13 -14.31
CA VAL A 247 -5.36 -28.30 -15.09
C VAL A 247 -3.87 -28.58 -14.89
N PRO A 248 -3.48 -29.75 -14.37
CA PRO A 248 -2.08 -30.02 -14.14
C PRO A 248 -1.27 -29.98 -15.45
N TYR A 249 -0.25 -29.17 -15.47
CA TYR A 249 0.68 -29.14 -16.58
C TYR A 249 1.53 -30.42 -16.59
N LYS A 250 1.43 -31.16 -17.68
CA LYS A 250 2.19 -32.40 -17.92
C LYS A 250 3.19 -32.16 -19.04
N GLY A 251 4.17 -31.28 -18.77
CA GLY A 251 5.19 -30.97 -19.75
C GLY A 251 6.27 -32.03 -19.85
N ALA A 252 7.04 -31.99 -20.96
CA ALA A 252 8.25 -32.75 -21.13
C ALA A 252 9.46 -31.87 -20.80
N GLY A 253 10.49 -32.42 -20.13
CA GLY A 253 11.75 -31.74 -19.87
C GLY A 253 11.85 -31.06 -18.51
N GLN A 254 12.31 -29.83 -18.48
CA GLN A 254 12.62 -29.09 -17.24
C GLN A 254 11.38 -28.47 -16.56
N VAL A 255 10.30 -28.25 -17.31
CA VAL A 255 9.04 -27.69 -16.81
C VAL A 255 8.18 -28.84 -16.34
N LYS A 256 7.98 -28.95 -15.02
CA LYS A 256 7.35 -30.12 -14.41
C LYS A 256 5.86 -29.89 -14.08
N ASP A 257 5.52 -28.69 -13.68
CA ASP A 257 4.19 -28.36 -13.15
C ASP A 257 3.76 -26.93 -13.48
N ASN A 258 2.62 -26.55 -12.93
CA ASN A 258 2.04 -25.21 -13.08
C ASN A 258 2.89 -24.09 -12.43
N TRP A 259 3.67 -24.43 -11.40
CA TRP A 259 4.61 -23.48 -10.80
C TRP A 259 5.71 -23.10 -11.78
N ASP A 260 6.39 -24.12 -12.34
CA ASP A 260 7.45 -23.91 -13.32
C ASP A 260 6.93 -23.12 -14.53
N LEU A 261 5.76 -23.51 -15.07
CA LEU A 261 5.17 -22.87 -16.23
C LEU A 261 4.85 -21.38 -15.95
N SER A 262 4.24 -21.10 -14.81
CA SER A 262 3.85 -19.73 -14.44
C SER A 262 5.06 -18.81 -14.28
N VAL A 263 6.15 -19.30 -13.65
CA VAL A 263 7.40 -18.55 -13.49
C VAL A 263 8.10 -18.32 -14.84
N LEU A 264 8.16 -19.33 -15.68
CA LEU A 264 8.79 -19.22 -17.00
C LEU A 264 8.08 -18.22 -17.89
N ARG A 265 6.77 -18.21 -17.87
CA ARG A 265 5.94 -17.22 -18.60
C ARG A 265 6.21 -15.80 -18.12
N ALA A 266 6.21 -15.59 -16.78
CA ALA A 266 6.56 -14.31 -16.21
C ALA A 266 7.97 -13.87 -16.61
N THR A 267 8.94 -14.77 -16.55
CA THR A 267 10.34 -14.51 -16.95
C THR A 267 10.46 -14.21 -18.45
N ALA A 268 9.68 -14.88 -19.29
CA ALA A 268 9.67 -14.60 -20.74
C ALA A 268 9.19 -13.16 -21.00
N VAL A 269 8.16 -12.70 -20.28
CA VAL A 269 7.67 -11.33 -20.38
C VAL A 269 8.71 -10.32 -19.88
N VAL A 270 9.40 -10.58 -18.76
CA VAL A 270 10.51 -9.73 -18.30
C VAL A 270 11.57 -9.59 -19.39
N LYS A 271 12.00 -10.70 -19.99
CA LYS A 271 13.00 -10.67 -21.07
C LYS A 271 12.51 -9.90 -22.30
N ALA A 272 11.23 -10.01 -22.63
CA ALA A 272 10.63 -9.26 -23.73
C ALA A 272 10.61 -7.74 -23.45
N ILE A 273 10.29 -7.33 -22.23
CA ILE A 273 10.38 -5.92 -21.80
C ILE A 273 11.82 -5.42 -21.89
N LEU A 274 12.80 -6.22 -21.48
CA LEU A 274 14.23 -5.89 -21.52
C LEU A 274 14.84 -5.83 -22.95
N ASN A 275 14.08 -6.20 -23.98
CA ASN A 275 14.48 -5.88 -25.35
C ASN A 275 14.58 -4.35 -25.56
N ASN A 276 13.81 -3.56 -24.81
CA ASN A 276 14.04 -2.13 -24.66
C ASN A 276 15.17 -1.90 -23.65
N LYS A 277 16.36 -1.60 -24.16
CA LYS A 277 17.58 -1.42 -23.35
C LYS A 277 17.57 -0.17 -22.46
N ASN A 278 16.58 0.71 -22.62
CA ASN A 278 16.42 1.91 -21.79
C ASN A 278 15.67 1.62 -20.46
N ILE A 279 15.16 0.40 -20.29
CA ILE A 279 14.51 0.00 -19.04
C ILE A 279 15.54 -0.67 -18.12
N ALA A 280 15.73 -0.12 -16.92
CA ALA A 280 16.65 -0.67 -15.93
C ALA A 280 16.13 -2.04 -15.43
N PRO A 281 16.95 -3.10 -15.48
CA PRO A 281 16.55 -4.44 -15.04
C PRO A 281 16.14 -4.50 -13.57
N SER A 282 16.70 -3.64 -12.72
CA SER A 282 16.39 -3.54 -11.28
C SER A 282 14.93 -3.15 -11.00
N ARG A 283 14.22 -2.60 -11.98
CA ARG A 283 12.79 -2.25 -11.88
C ARG A 283 11.86 -3.44 -12.09
N LEU A 284 12.37 -4.54 -12.63
CA LEU A 284 11.56 -5.67 -13.07
C LEU A 284 11.75 -6.87 -12.16
N ALA A 285 10.64 -7.54 -11.84
CA ALA A 285 10.66 -8.81 -11.15
C ALA A 285 9.65 -9.77 -11.79
N ALA A 286 9.95 -11.07 -11.75
CA ALA A 286 9.08 -12.13 -12.23
C ALA A 286 8.63 -13.02 -11.07
N SER A 287 7.35 -13.39 -11.05
CA SER A 287 6.72 -14.26 -10.08
C SER A 287 5.80 -15.29 -10.76
N GLY A 288 5.71 -16.48 -10.21
CA GLY A 288 4.69 -17.44 -10.56
C GLY A 288 3.71 -17.64 -9.40
N ARG A 289 2.44 -17.79 -9.72
CA ARG A 289 1.36 -18.05 -8.74
C ARG A 289 0.69 -19.38 -8.95
N SER A 290 1.12 -20.12 -9.97
CA SER A 290 0.48 -21.40 -10.34
C SER A 290 -1.04 -21.22 -10.49
N GLU A 291 -1.83 -22.15 -10.02
CA GLU A 291 -3.30 -22.17 -10.02
C GLU A 291 -3.97 -21.58 -8.77
N TYR A 292 -3.18 -21.11 -7.80
CA TYR A 292 -3.67 -20.78 -6.46
C TYR A 292 -4.25 -19.37 -6.30
N PHE A 293 -4.25 -18.58 -7.37
CA PHE A 293 -4.84 -17.24 -7.37
C PHE A 293 -5.82 -17.07 -8.55
N PRO A 294 -6.90 -17.87 -8.59
CA PRO A 294 -7.89 -17.78 -9.65
C PRO A 294 -8.69 -16.47 -9.52
N ILE A 295 -9.08 -15.91 -10.67
CA ILE A 295 -9.98 -14.75 -10.74
C ILE A 295 -11.41 -15.17 -11.12
N ASP A 296 -11.58 -16.40 -11.61
CA ASP A 296 -12.86 -16.99 -11.95
C ASP A 296 -12.88 -18.45 -11.49
N SER A 297 -14.04 -19.07 -11.41
CA SER A 297 -14.14 -20.50 -11.11
C SER A 297 -13.37 -21.32 -12.16
N ASN A 298 -12.81 -22.46 -11.77
CA ASN A 298 -12.15 -23.37 -12.72
C ASN A 298 -13.11 -24.37 -13.38
N ASP A 299 -14.43 -24.14 -13.30
CA ASP A 299 -15.45 -25.13 -13.62
C ASP A 299 -15.62 -25.38 -15.13
N ASN A 300 -15.36 -24.37 -15.94
CA ASN A 300 -15.53 -24.45 -17.40
C ASN A 300 -14.30 -23.90 -18.14
N ALA A 301 -14.25 -24.14 -19.44
CA ALA A 301 -13.11 -23.75 -20.28
C ALA A 301 -12.91 -22.23 -20.35
N GLU A 302 -13.99 -21.46 -20.29
CA GLU A 302 -13.96 -20.00 -20.36
C GLU A 302 -13.40 -19.38 -19.07
N ALA A 303 -13.86 -19.86 -17.91
CA ALA A 303 -13.34 -19.48 -16.61
C ALA A 303 -11.85 -19.85 -16.47
N ARG A 304 -11.46 -21.07 -16.89
CA ARG A 304 -10.05 -21.47 -16.93
C ARG A 304 -9.21 -20.60 -17.85
N ALA A 305 -9.75 -20.16 -18.99
CA ALA A 305 -9.03 -19.27 -19.90
C ALA A 305 -8.70 -17.92 -19.25
N LYS A 306 -9.60 -17.35 -18.44
CA LYS A 306 -9.34 -16.15 -17.66
C LYS A 306 -8.28 -16.37 -16.57
N ASN A 307 -8.27 -17.55 -15.95
CA ASN A 307 -7.28 -17.89 -14.92
C ASN A 307 -5.87 -18.05 -15.53
N ARG A 308 -5.77 -18.58 -16.75
CA ARG A 308 -4.50 -18.60 -17.51
C ARG A 308 -4.20 -17.21 -18.03
N ARG A 309 -3.46 -16.45 -17.25
CA ARG A 309 -3.10 -15.06 -17.53
C ARG A 309 -1.70 -14.72 -17.04
N THR A 310 -1.18 -13.66 -17.55
CA THR A 310 -0.02 -12.97 -16.98
C THR A 310 -0.46 -11.58 -16.56
N GLU A 311 -0.22 -11.23 -15.31
CA GLU A 311 -0.47 -9.88 -14.77
C GLU A 311 0.84 -9.10 -14.70
N ILE A 312 0.87 -7.94 -15.34
CA ILE A 312 1.98 -6.99 -15.20
C ILE A 312 1.51 -5.90 -14.25
N ILE A 313 2.11 -5.85 -13.07
CA ILE A 313 1.70 -5.00 -11.96
C ILE A 313 2.66 -3.82 -11.90
N LEU A 314 2.14 -2.65 -12.17
CA LEU A 314 2.87 -1.39 -12.19
C LEU A 314 2.64 -0.67 -10.87
N THR A 315 3.71 -0.44 -10.13
CA THR A 315 3.67 0.21 -8.82
C THR A 315 4.49 1.49 -8.89
N PRO A 316 3.88 2.68 -8.80
CA PRO A 316 4.62 3.92 -8.62
C PRO A 316 5.42 3.89 -7.33
N LYS A 317 6.62 4.46 -7.31
CA LYS A 317 7.43 4.57 -6.10
C LYS A 317 6.75 5.51 -5.10
N LEU A 318 6.73 5.09 -3.85
CA LEU A 318 6.11 5.81 -2.72
C LEU A 318 7.17 6.42 -1.77
N ASP A 319 8.37 6.67 -2.27
CA ASP A 319 9.53 7.05 -1.43
C ASP A 319 9.28 8.33 -0.62
N GLU A 320 8.58 9.32 -1.19
CA GLU A 320 8.22 10.56 -0.50
C GLU A 320 7.25 10.34 0.66
N LEU A 321 6.27 9.45 0.49
CA LEU A 321 5.31 9.09 1.54
C LEU A 321 6.02 8.44 2.74
N PHE A 322 6.98 7.56 2.47
CA PHE A 322 7.77 6.93 3.54
C PHE A 322 8.69 7.89 4.27
N GLN A 323 9.24 8.92 3.58
CA GLN A 323 10.07 9.94 4.22
C GLN A 323 9.27 10.76 5.23
N ILE A 324 8.06 11.19 4.90
CA ILE A 324 7.20 12.00 5.78
C ILE A 324 6.69 11.18 6.98
N ILE A 325 6.40 9.90 6.77
CA ILE A 325 5.92 9.03 7.85
C ILE A 325 7.04 8.68 8.83
N ASN A 326 8.28 8.55 8.35
CA ASN A 326 9.46 8.18 9.16
C ASN A 326 10.17 9.38 9.80
N GLN A 327 9.75 10.61 9.57
CA GLN A 327 10.28 11.82 10.20
C GLN A 327 9.73 12.08 11.63
N ASN A 328 9.36 11.00 12.36
CA ASN A 328 9.05 11.02 13.80
C ASN A 328 10.15 10.44 14.63
#